data_6b77135c5242b3ed5ba0fcb3c982c018
#
_entry.id   6b77135c5242b3ed5ba0fcb3c982c018
#
_cell.length_a   1.000
_cell.length_b   1.000
_cell.length_c   1.000
_cell.angle_alpha   90.00
_cell.angle_beta   90.00
_cell.angle_gamma   90.00
#
_symmetry.space_group_name_H-M   'P 1'
#
loop_
_entity.id
_entity.type
_entity.pdbx_description
1 polymer ?
#
loop_
_entity_poly.entity_id
_entity_poly.type
_entity_poly.pdbx_seq_one_letter_code
_entity_poly.pdbx_strand_id
1 'polypeptide(L)'
;KEILHIGDNIRSDVIFANLSGIKGVQIKNKKNTKYVVDKRKTYNFINNRIQKLNDPYERIGYEIYGVLIVGFLNWCNEELERKGIKKVFFAARDSFVLKEAFEIMYPDYDSTYFKVSRRAVQVPAINFNNQRYNLFLKIASFDAISDVTSIYKRIGLEEVSSSKAEVFQSNIKSFFEQDYVIRKNEKLIFSRAEEERKAMLKYLKNINFNGSVAFIDVGWKCSTQNALSHFGNVDI
;
A
#
# COMPACT_ATOMS: atom_id res chain seq x y z
N LYS A 1 -18.23 0.63 22.48
CA LYS A 1 -17.14 -0.32 22.18
C LYS A 1 -15.87 0.28 22.77
N GLU A 2 -15.19 -0.43 23.65
CA GLU A 2 -13.88 -0.01 24.14
C GLU A 2 -12.83 -0.35 23.06
N ILE A 3 -11.97 0.62 22.75
CA ILE A 3 -10.88 0.46 21.77
C ILE A 3 -9.58 0.45 22.57
N LEU A 4 -8.74 -0.56 22.30
CA LEU A 4 -7.42 -0.69 22.86
C LEU A 4 -6.38 -0.53 21.76
N HIS A 5 -5.46 0.40 21.92
CA HIS A 5 -4.30 0.56 21.05
C HIS A 5 -3.05 -0.03 21.71
N ILE A 6 -2.35 -0.92 21.03
CA ILE A 6 -1.16 -1.59 21.55
C ILE A 6 0.02 -1.30 20.62
N GLY A 7 1.13 -0.79 21.20
CA GLY A 7 2.32 -0.49 20.42
C GLY A 7 3.57 -0.35 21.29
N ASP A 8 4.72 -0.17 20.67
CA ASP A 8 6.02 -0.07 21.34
C ASP A 8 6.47 1.38 21.59
N ASN A 9 5.98 2.30 20.79
CA ASN A 9 6.33 3.71 20.89
C ASN A 9 5.44 4.43 21.92
N ILE A 10 6.05 4.87 23.02
CA ILE A 10 5.32 5.51 24.13
C ILE A 10 4.59 6.81 23.70
N ARG A 11 5.13 7.56 22.73
CA ARG A 11 4.50 8.81 22.26
C ARG A 11 3.31 8.53 21.36
N SER A 12 3.50 7.78 20.27
CA SER A 12 2.43 7.53 19.29
C SER A 12 1.37 6.57 19.82
N ASP A 13 1.80 5.51 20.50
CA ASP A 13 0.91 4.39 20.77
C ASP A 13 0.26 4.44 22.17
N VAL A 14 0.83 5.23 23.09
CA VAL A 14 0.26 5.39 24.42
C VAL A 14 -0.26 6.79 24.66
N ILE A 15 0.62 7.80 24.51
CA ILE A 15 0.25 9.19 24.87
C ILE A 15 -0.81 9.72 23.90
N PHE A 16 -0.57 9.65 22.59
CA PHE A 16 -1.53 10.16 21.62
C PHE A 16 -2.80 9.32 21.55
N ALA A 17 -2.73 8.01 21.75
CA ALA A 17 -3.91 7.17 21.87
C ALA A 17 -4.78 7.60 23.04
N ASN A 18 -4.19 7.79 24.24
CA ASN A 18 -4.91 8.23 25.43
C ASN A 18 -5.49 9.65 25.27
N LEU A 19 -4.76 10.58 24.65
CA LEU A 19 -5.27 11.93 24.33
C LEU A 19 -6.44 11.90 23.35
N SER A 20 -6.52 10.86 22.50
CA SER A 20 -7.62 10.63 21.57
C SER A 20 -8.78 9.82 22.18
N GLY A 21 -8.76 9.57 23.50
CA GLY A 21 -9.80 8.79 24.18
C GLY A 21 -9.72 7.27 23.95
N ILE A 22 -8.59 6.77 23.43
CA ILE A 22 -8.33 5.35 23.19
C ILE A 22 -7.34 4.88 24.25
N LYS A 23 -7.62 3.75 24.89
CA LYS A 23 -6.70 3.18 25.87
C LYS A 23 -5.42 2.68 25.20
N GLY A 24 -4.29 3.37 25.40
CA GLY A 24 -2.98 2.98 24.90
C GLY A 24 -2.24 2.07 25.86
N VAL A 25 -1.64 0.97 25.35
CA VAL A 25 -0.82 0.02 26.12
C VAL A 25 0.52 -0.13 25.44
N GLN A 26 1.61 0.08 26.20
CA GLN A 26 2.96 -0.11 25.69
C GLN A 26 3.40 -1.57 25.78
N ILE A 27 3.86 -2.13 24.67
CA ILE A 27 4.64 -3.37 24.65
C ILE A 27 6.08 -2.99 24.99
N LYS A 28 6.52 -3.31 26.21
CA LYS A 28 7.93 -3.16 26.59
C LYS A 28 8.76 -4.27 25.96
N ASN A 29 9.64 -3.92 25.06
CA ASN A 29 10.61 -4.86 24.48
C ASN A 29 11.58 -5.29 25.60
N LYS A 30 11.29 -6.39 26.28
CA LYS A 30 12.27 -7.01 27.19
C LYS A 30 13.35 -7.63 26.33
N LYS A 31 14.55 -7.07 26.35
CA LYS A 31 15.74 -7.55 25.64
C LYS A 31 16.12 -9.03 25.90
N ASN A 32 15.38 -9.76 26.72
CA ASN A 32 15.63 -11.14 27.11
C ASN A 32 14.32 -11.90 27.33
N THR A 33 13.34 -11.82 26.47
CA THR A 33 12.31 -12.84 26.46
C THR A 33 12.88 -14.09 25.77
N LYS A 34 13.29 -15.07 26.56
CA LYS A 34 13.21 -16.46 26.09
C LYS A 34 11.77 -16.63 25.63
N TYR A 35 11.59 -16.78 24.32
CA TYR A 35 10.28 -17.11 23.77
C TYR A 35 9.79 -18.38 24.48
N VAL A 36 8.74 -18.27 25.27
CA VAL A 36 8.06 -19.44 25.79
C VAL A 36 7.34 -20.03 24.60
N VAL A 37 8.01 -20.97 24.00
CA VAL A 37 7.52 -21.74 22.88
C VAL A 37 6.33 -22.55 23.35
N ASP A 38 5.14 -22.22 22.90
CA ASP A 38 3.97 -23.06 23.10
C ASP A 38 4.23 -24.42 22.41
N LYS A 39 4.20 -25.50 23.16
CA LYS A 39 4.52 -26.87 22.71
C LYS A 39 3.42 -27.48 21.84
N ARG A 40 2.77 -26.71 20.97
CA ARG A 40 1.77 -27.23 20.03
C ARG A 40 2.43 -28.11 18.97
N LYS A 41 1.72 -29.15 18.57
CA LYS A 41 2.22 -30.13 17.57
C LYS A 41 2.73 -29.48 16.28
N THR A 42 2.06 -28.43 15.82
CA THR A 42 2.45 -27.65 14.63
C THR A 42 3.79 -26.97 14.81
N TYR A 43 4.08 -26.44 16.00
CA TYR A 43 5.35 -25.78 16.29
C TYR A 43 6.51 -26.78 16.34
N ASN A 44 6.28 -27.97 16.88
CA ASN A 44 7.29 -29.03 16.90
C ASN A 44 7.62 -29.51 15.48
N PHE A 45 6.64 -29.57 14.59
CA PHE A 45 6.86 -29.91 13.18
C PHE A 45 7.71 -28.83 12.48
N ILE A 46 7.38 -27.57 12.68
CA ILE A 46 8.15 -26.42 12.15
C ILE A 46 9.58 -26.47 12.69
N ASN A 47 9.75 -26.62 14.02
CA ASN A 47 11.07 -26.64 14.65
C ASN A 47 11.96 -27.78 14.16
N ASN A 48 11.42 -28.99 13.99
CA ASN A 48 12.17 -30.12 13.49
C ASN A 48 12.68 -29.94 12.04
N ARG A 49 11.94 -29.16 11.24
CA ARG A 49 12.35 -28.86 9.87
C ARG A 49 13.40 -27.74 9.81
N ILE A 50 13.28 -26.74 10.67
CA ILE A 50 14.19 -25.60 10.80
C ILE A 50 15.60 -26.07 11.15
N GLN A 51 15.77 -27.06 12.01
CA GLN A 51 17.07 -27.61 12.37
C GLN A 51 17.84 -28.20 11.19
N LYS A 52 17.16 -28.48 10.08
CA LYS A 52 17.74 -29.01 8.84
C LYS A 52 18.09 -27.92 7.82
N LEU A 53 17.70 -26.66 8.08
CA LEU A 53 17.98 -25.55 7.18
C LEU A 53 19.30 -24.90 7.59
N ASN A 54 20.27 -24.91 6.68
CA ASN A 54 21.58 -24.30 6.89
C ASN A 54 21.62 -22.82 6.52
N ASP A 55 20.76 -22.38 5.59
CA ASP A 55 20.66 -20.99 5.17
C ASP A 55 19.85 -20.18 6.19
N PRO A 56 20.42 -19.08 6.74
CA PRO A 56 19.72 -18.22 7.67
C PRO A 56 18.50 -17.51 7.07
N TYR A 57 18.50 -17.23 5.78
CA TYR A 57 17.36 -16.63 5.09
C TYR A 57 16.21 -17.62 4.92
N GLU A 58 16.50 -18.87 4.57
CA GLU A 58 15.51 -19.95 4.55
C GLU A 58 14.89 -20.17 5.93
N ARG A 59 15.72 -20.13 6.98
CA ARG A 59 15.22 -20.22 8.36
C ARG A 59 14.27 -19.12 8.73
N ILE A 60 14.63 -17.86 8.50
CA ILE A 60 13.76 -16.69 8.75
C ILE A 60 12.47 -16.80 7.94
N GLY A 61 12.59 -17.18 6.66
CA GLY A 61 11.45 -17.42 5.80
C GLY A 61 10.48 -18.44 6.36
N TYR A 62 11.00 -19.55 6.84
CA TYR A 62 10.20 -20.65 7.37
C TYR A 62 9.65 -20.39 8.79
N GLU A 63 10.48 -19.83 9.69
CA GLU A 63 10.11 -19.59 11.10
C GLU A 63 9.14 -18.44 11.29
N ILE A 64 9.28 -17.37 10.51
CA ILE A 64 8.60 -16.11 10.75
C ILE A 64 7.67 -15.78 9.59
N TYR A 65 8.22 -15.57 8.40
CA TYR A 65 7.44 -15.10 7.26
C TYR A 65 6.41 -16.11 6.78
N GLY A 66 6.76 -17.40 6.72
CA GLY A 66 5.85 -18.46 6.30
C GLY A 66 4.61 -18.54 7.19
N VAL A 67 4.81 -18.49 8.49
CA VAL A 67 3.69 -18.53 9.46
C VAL A 67 2.79 -17.31 9.32
N LEU A 68 3.38 -16.13 9.17
CA LEU A 68 2.62 -14.87 8.98
C LEU A 68 1.85 -14.88 7.65
N ILE A 69 2.50 -15.31 6.56
CA ILE A 69 1.90 -15.38 5.22
C ILE A 69 0.73 -16.37 5.22
N VAL A 70 0.92 -17.57 5.75
CA VAL A 70 -0.15 -18.59 5.81
C VAL A 70 -1.32 -18.09 6.64
N GLY A 71 -1.07 -17.50 7.81
CA GLY A 71 -2.13 -16.94 8.65
C GLY A 71 -2.90 -15.81 7.95
N PHE A 72 -2.19 -14.91 7.29
CA PHE A 72 -2.80 -13.81 6.54
C PHE A 72 -3.61 -14.32 5.34
N LEU A 73 -3.09 -15.26 4.57
CA LEU A 73 -3.77 -15.80 3.39
C LEU A 73 -4.99 -16.66 3.76
N ASN A 74 -4.95 -17.38 4.88
CA ASN A 74 -6.14 -18.05 5.41
C ASN A 74 -7.25 -17.04 5.75
N TRP A 75 -6.91 -15.96 6.44
CA TRP A 75 -7.86 -14.89 6.71
C TRP A 75 -8.39 -14.25 5.41
N CYS A 76 -7.52 -13.99 4.42
CA CYS A 76 -7.95 -13.50 3.12
C CYS A 76 -8.96 -14.45 2.47
N ASN A 77 -8.68 -15.77 2.48
CA ASN A 77 -9.58 -16.75 1.90
C ASN A 77 -10.97 -16.77 2.60
N GLU A 78 -11.01 -16.72 3.94
CA GLU A 78 -12.27 -16.64 4.69
C GLU A 78 -13.09 -15.40 4.28
N GLU A 79 -12.45 -14.24 4.11
CA GLU A 79 -13.09 -13.02 3.66
C GLU A 79 -13.57 -13.09 2.20
N LEU A 80 -12.77 -13.69 1.32
CA LEU A 80 -13.13 -13.91 -0.09
C LEU A 80 -14.34 -14.83 -0.22
N GLU A 81 -14.37 -15.94 0.52
CA GLU A 81 -15.50 -16.87 0.54
C GLU A 81 -16.76 -16.20 1.09
N ARG A 82 -16.63 -15.49 2.20
CA ARG A 82 -17.75 -14.76 2.83
C ARG A 82 -18.39 -13.75 1.88
N LYS A 83 -17.58 -13.10 1.02
CA LYS A 83 -18.02 -12.11 0.04
C LYS A 83 -18.34 -12.70 -1.33
N GLY A 84 -18.08 -13.97 -1.58
CA GLY A 84 -18.30 -14.62 -2.88
C GLY A 84 -17.35 -14.11 -3.98
N ILE A 85 -16.18 -13.57 -3.60
CA ILE A 85 -15.19 -13.01 -4.55
C ILE A 85 -14.28 -14.13 -5.03
N LYS A 86 -14.11 -14.26 -6.34
CA LYS A 86 -13.22 -15.26 -6.96
C LYS A 86 -12.04 -14.66 -7.70
N LYS A 87 -12.03 -13.35 -7.93
CA LYS A 87 -10.97 -12.65 -8.64
C LYS A 87 -10.15 -11.81 -7.67
N VAL A 88 -8.85 -12.08 -7.61
CA VAL A 88 -7.93 -11.48 -6.62
C VAL A 88 -6.73 -10.84 -7.30
N PHE A 89 -6.47 -9.58 -6.99
CA PHE A 89 -5.32 -8.84 -7.51
C PHE A 89 -4.33 -8.57 -6.40
N PHE A 90 -3.07 -8.91 -6.64
CA PHE A 90 -1.96 -8.72 -5.70
C PHE A 90 -1.09 -7.54 -6.14
N ALA A 91 -1.03 -6.49 -5.33
CA ALA A 91 -0.30 -5.28 -5.66
C ALA A 91 1.22 -5.51 -5.74
N ALA A 92 1.85 -5.08 -6.82
CA ALA A 92 3.31 -5.04 -6.90
C ALA A 92 3.84 -4.00 -5.90
N ARG A 93 4.95 -4.22 -5.26
CA ARG A 93 5.96 -5.29 -5.31
C ARG A 93 5.79 -6.25 -4.13
N ASP A 94 5.28 -5.73 -3.03
CA ASP A 94 5.33 -6.37 -1.73
C ASP A 94 4.42 -7.61 -1.65
N SER A 95 3.37 -7.66 -2.50
CA SER A 95 2.46 -8.80 -2.54
C SER A 95 2.89 -9.91 -3.51
N PHE A 96 4.12 -9.89 -4.07
CA PHE A 96 4.58 -10.95 -4.96
C PHE A 96 4.60 -12.32 -4.26
N VAL A 97 5.25 -12.39 -3.11
CA VAL A 97 5.36 -13.63 -2.33
C VAL A 97 3.99 -14.10 -1.84
N LEU A 98 3.09 -13.15 -1.50
CA LEU A 98 1.72 -13.49 -1.11
C LEU A 98 0.96 -14.14 -2.25
N LYS A 99 1.12 -13.64 -3.49
CA LYS A 99 0.49 -14.25 -4.67
C LYS A 99 0.99 -15.67 -4.92
N GLU A 100 2.30 -15.87 -4.93
CA GLU A 100 2.88 -17.21 -5.13
C GLU A 100 2.38 -18.20 -4.07
N ALA A 101 2.36 -17.79 -2.82
CA ALA A 101 1.84 -18.62 -1.74
C ALA A 101 0.33 -18.86 -1.86
N PHE A 102 -0.44 -17.84 -2.27
CA PHE A 102 -1.88 -17.94 -2.44
C PHE A 102 -2.26 -18.93 -3.55
N GLU A 103 -1.57 -18.92 -4.67
CA GLU A 103 -1.81 -19.88 -5.77
C GLU A 103 -1.51 -21.32 -5.38
N ILE A 104 -0.53 -21.53 -4.50
CA ILE A 104 -0.24 -22.88 -3.96
C ILE A 104 -1.36 -23.32 -3.00
N MET A 105 -1.85 -22.40 -2.14
CA MET A 105 -2.84 -22.73 -1.11
C MET A 105 -4.26 -22.79 -1.68
N TYR A 106 -4.57 -21.97 -2.65
CA TYR A 106 -5.94 -21.74 -3.17
C TYR A 106 -5.96 -21.65 -4.69
N PRO A 107 -5.67 -22.75 -5.42
CA PRO A 107 -5.50 -22.73 -6.88
C PRO A 107 -6.81 -22.42 -7.67
N ASP A 108 -7.96 -22.48 -7.02
CA ASP A 108 -9.27 -22.27 -7.67
C ASP A 108 -9.66 -20.79 -7.83
N TYR A 109 -8.81 -19.85 -7.34
CA TYR A 109 -9.04 -18.42 -7.52
C TYR A 109 -8.37 -17.91 -8.79
N ASP A 110 -9.02 -16.94 -9.45
CA ASP A 110 -8.41 -16.14 -10.52
C ASP A 110 -7.51 -15.08 -9.89
N SER A 111 -6.22 -15.39 -9.77
CA SER A 111 -5.24 -14.53 -9.14
C SER A 111 -4.35 -13.83 -10.17
N THR A 112 -4.18 -12.51 -10.02
CA THR A 112 -3.37 -11.70 -10.93
C THR A 112 -2.38 -10.83 -10.15
N TYR A 113 -1.10 -10.85 -10.58
CA TYR A 113 -0.10 -9.91 -10.08
C TYR A 113 -0.30 -8.54 -10.74
N PHE A 114 -0.77 -7.58 -9.98
CA PHE A 114 -1.11 -6.25 -10.45
C PHE A 114 0.15 -5.36 -10.51
N LYS A 115 0.74 -5.29 -11.70
CA LYS A 115 2.01 -4.58 -11.96
C LYS A 115 1.79 -3.07 -11.99
N VAL A 116 1.63 -2.48 -10.83
CA VAL A 116 1.35 -1.05 -10.70
C VAL A 116 2.16 -0.43 -9.57
N SER A 117 2.56 0.80 -9.74
CA SER A 117 3.09 1.63 -8.66
C SER A 117 2.00 2.60 -8.15
N ARG A 118 2.17 3.11 -6.94
CA ARG A 118 1.28 4.12 -6.38
C ARG A 118 1.10 5.31 -7.33
N ARG A 119 2.20 5.85 -7.88
CA ARG A 119 2.15 6.94 -8.86
C ARG A 119 1.35 6.57 -10.12
N ALA A 120 1.54 5.36 -10.64
CA ALA A 120 0.91 4.91 -11.87
C ALA A 120 -0.63 4.81 -11.78
N VAL A 121 -1.21 4.73 -10.58
CA VAL A 121 -2.67 4.81 -10.38
C VAL A 121 -3.13 6.19 -9.95
N GLN A 122 -2.34 6.88 -9.15
CA GLN A 122 -2.76 8.16 -8.58
C GLN A 122 -2.78 9.29 -9.61
N VAL A 123 -1.79 9.38 -10.49
CA VAL A 123 -1.77 10.41 -11.54
C VAL A 123 -2.95 10.25 -12.50
N PRO A 124 -3.22 9.07 -13.08
CA PRO A 124 -4.40 8.86 -13.90
C PRO A 124 -5.75 9.06 -13.19
N ALA A 125 -5.78 8.92 -11.86
CA ALA A 125 -6.97 9.18 -11.05
C ALA A 125 -7.25 10.66 -10.82
N ILE A 126 -6.31 11.55 -11.15
CA ILE A 126 -6.52 13.00 -11.13
C ILE A 126 -7.59 13.36 -12.16
N ASN A 127 -8.62 14.09 -11.73
CA ASN A 127 -9.69 14.52 -12.61
C ASN A 127 -10.27 15.85 -12.08
N PHE A 128 -10.90 16.60 -12.97
CA PHE A 128 -11.33 18.00 -12.83
C PHE A 128 -12.40 18.30 -11.76
N ASN A 129 -13.00 17.32 -11.08
CA ASN A 129 -13.97 17.58 -10.03
C ASN A 129 -13.28 17.90 -8.69
N ASN A 130 -13.84 18.82 -7.88
CA ASN A 130 -13.29 19.31 -6.63
C ASN A 130 -12.78 18.25 -5.64
N GLN A 131 -13.35 17.04 -5.63
CA GLN A 131 -12.86 15.93 -4.82
C GLN A 131 -11.50 15.39 -5.28
N ARG A 132 -11.14 15.59 -6.52
CA ARG A 132 -9.92 15.08 -7.17
C ARG A 132 -8.74 16.01 -7.00
N TYR A 133 -8.99 17.30 -6.84
CA TYR A 133 -7.99 18.25 -6.38
C TYR A 133 -7.42 17.85 -5.01
N ASN A 134 -8.25 17.39 -4.10
CA ASN A 134 -7.81 16.86 -2.81
C ASN A 134 -6.97 15.58 -2.94
N LEU A 135 -7.25 14.71 -3.92
CA LEU A 135 -6.42 13.56 -4.22
C LEU A 135 -5.05 14.01 -4.74
N PHE A 136 -5.02 15.00 -5.60
CA PHE A 136 -3.80 15.58 -6.12
C PHE A 136 -2.93 16.21 -5.01
N LEU A 137 -3.51 16.98 -4.12
CA LEU A 137 -2.81 17.52 -2.94
C LEU A 137 -2.23 16.39 -2.06
N LYS A 138 -2.94 15.28 -1.92
CA LYS A 138 -2.44 14.08 -1.22
C LYS A 138 -1.24 13.45 -1.94
N ILE A 139 -1.22 13.44 -3.26
CA ILE A 139 -0.08 12.93 -4.04
C ILE A 139 1.15 13.81 -3.86
N ALA A 140 0.97 15.12 -3.89
CA ALA A 140 2.05 16.08 -3.69
C ALA A 140 2.59 16.09 -2.26
N SER A 141 1.74 15.80 -1.27
CA SER A 141 2.07 15.85 0.16
C SER A 141 2.67 14.56 0.75
N PHE A 142 3.07 13.61 -0.07
CA PHE A 142 3.40 12.26 0.40
C PHE A 142 4.65 12.14 1.26
N ASP A 143 5.58 13.09 1.18
CA ASP A 143 6.76 13.13 2.06
C ASP A 143 6.97 14.57 2.54
N ALA A 144 7.38 14.69 3.79
CA ALA A 144 7.50 15.94 4.50
C ALA A 144 8.51 16.95 3.92
N ILE A 145 9.28 16.53 2.91
CA ILE A 145 10.29 17.37 2.26
C ILE A 145 10.24 17.05 0.76
N SER A 146 9.59 17.92 0.01
CA SER A 146 9.63 17.81 -1.44
C SER A 146 10.13 19.12 -2.02
N ASP A 147 11.22 19.07 -2.76
CA ASP A 147 11.56 20.14 -3.66
C ASP A 147 10.57 20.16 -4.85
N VAL A 148 10.54 21.25 -5.58
CA VAL A 148 9.65 21.43 -6.74
C VAL A 148 9.88 20.34 -7.78
N THR A 149 11.13 19.94 -7.99
CA THR A 149 11.52 18.90 -8.96
C THR A 149 10.90 17.55 -8.59
N SER A 150 10.93 17.21 -7.30
CA SER A 150 10.29 15.98 -6.80
C SER A 150 8.76 15.99 -7.01
N ILE A 151 8.11 17.14 -6.87
CA ILE A 151 6.68 17.27 -7.16
C ILE A 151 6.42 17.06 -8.65
N TYR A 152 7.16 17.72 -9.54
CA TYR A 152 7.02 17.52 -10.98
C TYR A 152 7.25 16.07 -11.39
N LYS A 153 8.28 15.43 -10.84
CA LYS A 153 8.58 14.02 -11.08
C LYS A 153 7.41 13.11 -10.68
N ARG A 154 6.80 13.38 -9.53
CA ARG A 154 5.65 12.61 -9.04
C ARG A 154 4.41 12.73 -9.92
N ILE A 155 4.19 13.88 -10.50
CA ILE A 155 3.05 14.13 -11.41
C ILE A 155 3.38 13.86 -12.87
N GLY A 156 4.59 13.38 -13.19
CA GLY A 156 4.99 13.01 -14.55
C GLY A 156 5.31 14.20 -15.47
N LEU A 157 5.77 15.30 -14.89
CA LEU A 157 6.16 16.51 -15.63
C LEU A 157 7.70 16.71 -15.61
N GLU A 158 8.47 15.65 -15.60
CA GLU A 158 9.94 15.67 -15.51
C GLU A 158 10.59 16.51 -16.63
N GLU A 159 10.03 16.47 -17.83
CA GLU A 159 10.56 17.19 -19.01
C GLU A 159 10.33 18.71 -18.94
N VAL A 160 9.36 19.16 -18.15
CA VAL A 160 8.99 20.58 -18.02
C VAL A 160 9.90 21.29 -17.01
N SER A 161 10.49 20.55 -16.09
CA SER A 161 11.30 21.11 -14.99
C SER A 161 12.62 21.75 -15.46
N SER A 162 13.14 21.36 -16.63
CA SER A 162 14.44 21.82 -17.12
C SER A 162 14.43 23.15 -17.86
N SER A 163 13.30 23.57 -18.44
CA SER A 163 13.28 24.72 -19.35
C SER A 163 12.38 25.90 -18.94
N LYS A 164 11.45 25.72 -18.00
CA LYS A 164 10.47 26.75 -17.61
C LYS A 164 10.23 26.88 -16.10
N ALA A 165 10.91 26.14 -15.28
CA ALA A 165 10.82 26.30 -13.84
C ALA A 165 11.50 27.62 -13.49
N GLU A 166 10.77 28.64 -13.14
CA GLU A 166 11.25 29.62 -12.18
C GLU A 166 11.68 28.82 -10.97
N VAL A 167 12.99 28.72 -10.80
CA VAL A 167 13.66 27.93 -9.78
C VAL A 167 13.24 28.47 -8.41
N PHE A 168 12.25 27.86 -7.80
CA PHE A 168 12.08 27.98 -6.37
C PHE A 168 13.22 27.17 -5.73
N GLN A 169 14.32 27.84 -5.43
CA GLN A 169 15.53 27.25 -4.82
C GLN A 169 15.34 26.87 -3.34
N SER A 170 14.13 26.75 -2.85
CA SER A 170 13.91 26.41 -1.45
C SER A 170 13.04 25.18 -1.30
N ASN A 171 13.41 24.32 -0.37
CA ASN A 171 12.56 23.26 0.15
C ASN A 171 11.14 23.80 0.34
N ILE A 172 10.17 23.23 -0.38
CA ILE A 172 8.77 23.60 -0.19
C ILE A 172 8.37 23.20 1.23
N LYS A 173 8.36 24.17 2.12
CA LYS A 173 8.13 23.96 3.56
C LYS A 173 6.67 24.09 3.94
N SER A 174 5.85 24.63 3.05
CA SER A 174 4.44 24.90 3.37
C SER A 174 3.47 24.31 2.36
N PHE A 175 2.29 23.96 2.83
CA PHE A 175 1.15 23.54 2.00
C PHE A 175 0.80 24.59 0.93
N PHE A 176 0.92 25.88 1.25
CA PHE A 176 0.61 26.99 0.33
C PHE A 176 1.58 27.07 -0.86
N GLU A 177 2.85 26.78 -0.65
CA GLU A 177 3.85 26.76 -1.74
C GLU A 177 3.59 25.58 -2.69
N GLN A 178 3.20 24.44 -2.16
CA GLN A 178 2.79 23.28 -2.96
C GLN A 178 1.54 23.59 -3.79
N ASP A 179 0.53 24.22 -3.18
CA ASP A 179 -0.70 24.60 -3.85
C ASP A 179 -0.45 25.61 -5.00
N TYR A 180 0.43 26.57 -4.78
CA TYR A 180 0.82 27.55 -5.81
C TYR A 180 1.45 26.87 -7.04
N VAL A 181 2.43 25.98 -6.83
CA VAL A 181 3.07 25.24 -7.93
C VAL A 181 2.08 24.40 -8.70
N ILE A 182 1.16 23.77 -8.02
CA ILE A 182 0.11 22.95 -8.57
C ILE A 182 -0.83 23.79 -9.44
N ARG A 183 -1.33 24.90 -8.94
CA ARG A 183 -2.26 25.80 -9.67
C ARG A 183 -1.61 26.38 -10.93
N LYS A 184 -0.34 26.79 -10.82
CA LYS A 184 0.40 27.36 -11.97
C LYS A 184 0.54 26.35 -13.11
N ASN A 185 0.59 25.06 -12.82
CA ASN A 185 0.79 23.99 -13.80
C ASN A 185 -0.46 23.12 -14.02
N GLU A 186 -1.60 23.54 -13.56
CA GLU A 186 -2.84 22.77 -13.55
C GLU A 186 -3.17 22.18 -14.94
N LYS A 187 -3.10 22.95 -15.99
CA LYS A 187 -3.39 22.49 -17.37
C LYS A 187 -2.46 21.37 -17.83
N LEU A 188 -1.16 21.49 -17.51
CA LEU A 188 -0.17 20.46 -17.86
C LEU A 188 -0.39 19.18 -17.06
N ILE A 189 -0.70 19.31 -15.79
CA ILE A 189 -1.00 18.19 -14.89
C ILE A 189 -2.21 17.41 -15.40
N PHE A 190 -3.27 18.11 -15.78
CA PHE A 190 -4.48 17.46 -16.28
C PHE A 190 -4.26 16.81 -17.64
N SER A 191 -3.55 17.47 -18.56
CA SER A 191 -3.20 16.86 -19.83
C SER A 191 -2.44 15.55 -19.64
N ARG A 192 -1.45 15.54 -18.75
CA ARG A 192 -0.68 14.34 -18.44
C ARG A 192 -1.52 13.28 -17.76
N ALA A 193 -2.36 13.67 -16.81
CA ALA A 193 -3.25 12.75 -16.12
C ALA A 193 -4.22 12.06 -17.11
N GLU A 194 -4.73 12.78 -18.10
CA GLU A 194 -5.64 12.24 -19.11
C GLU A 194 -4.94 11.26 -20.07
N GLU A 195 -3.70 11.55 -20.48
CA GLU A 195 -2.89 10.62 -21.27
C GLU A 195 -2.63 9.32 -20.52
N GLU A 196 -2.18 9.43 -19.27
CA GLU A 196 -1.92 8.27 -18.43
C GLU A 196 -3.21 7.50 -18.06
N ARG A 197 -4.34 8.21 -17.96
CA ARG A 197 -5.65 7.60 -17.74
C ARG A 197 -6.06 6.66 -18.89
N LYS A 198 -5.85 7.06 -20.12
CA LYS A 198 -6.11 6.20 -21.29
C LYS A 198 -5.27 4.93 -21.25
N ALA A 199 -3.98 5.06 -20.90
CA ALA A 199 -3.08 3.93 -20.76
C ALA A 199 -3.50 3.00 -19.60
N MET A 200 -3.88 3.57 -18.45
CA MET A 200 -4.35 2.82 -17.30
C MET A 200 -5.65 2.07 -17.60
N LEU A 201 -6.63 2.70 -18.22
CA LEU A 201 -7.88 2.05 -18.61
C LEU A 201 -7.64 0.87 -19.56
N LYS A 202 -6.72 1.02 -20.52
CA LYS A 202 -6.31 -0.08 -21.40
C LYS A 202 -5.66 -1.21 -20.62
N TYR A 203 -4.79 -0.90 -19.66
CA TYR A 203 -4.15 -1.89 -18.79
C TYR A 203 -5.19 -2.64 -17.94
N LEU A 204 -6.09 -1.92 -17.27
CA LEU A 204 -7.15 -2.51 -16.44
C LEU A 204 -8.07 -3.44 -17.26
N LYS A 205 -8.40 -3.04 -18.49
CA LYS A 205 -9.14 -3.89 -19.43
C LYS A 205 -8.38 -5.17 -19.79
N ASN A 206 -7.08 -5.05 -20.07
CA ASN A 206 -6.26 -6.20 -20.48
C ASN A 206 -6.10 -7.25 -19.37
N ILE A 207 -6.12 -6.84 -18.10
CA ILE A 207 -6.05 -7.74 -16.96
C ILE A 207 -7.44 -8.12 -16.41
N ASN A 208 -8.51 -7.77 -17.12
CA ASN A 208 -9.89 -8.01 -16.71
C ASN A 208 -10.23 -7.47 -15.32
N PHE A 209 -9.72 -6.28 -14.97
CA PHE A 209 -10.02 -5.62 -13.71
C PHE A 209 -11.43 -5.02 -13.75
N ASN A 210 -12.43 -5.83 -13.45
CA ASN A 210 -13.84 -5.45 -13.51
C ASN A 210 -14.70 -6.31 -12.56
N GLY A 211 -15.90 -5.81 -12.23
CA GLY A 211 -16.83 -6.49 -11.32
C GLY A 211 -16.37 -6.48 -9.87
N SER A 212 -16.83 -7.45 -9.09
CA SER A 212 -16.39 -7.62 -7.69
C SER A 212 -15.02 -8.28 -7.65
N VAL A 213 -14.03 -7.57 -7.15
CA VAL A 213 -12.65 -8.03 -7.05
C VAL A 213 -12.11 -7.79 -5.67
N ALA A 214 -11.14 -8.59 -5.25
CA ALA A 214 -10.32 -8.28 -4.09
C ALA A 214 -8.96 -7.73 -4.53
N PHE A 215 -8.49 -6.73 -3.82
CA PHE A 215 -7.18 -6.14 -4.04
C PHE A 215 -6.33 -6.27 -2.78
N ILE A 216 -5.29 -7.10 -2.85
CA ILE A 216 -4.39 -7.37 -1.74
C ILE A 216 -3.16 -6.48 -1.85
N ASP A 217 -3.00 -5.59 -0.87
CA ASP A 217 -1.89 -4.65 -0.76
C ASP A 217 -1.38 -4.66 0.69
N VAL A 218 -0.09 -4.80 0.88
CA VAL A 218 0.55 -4.73 2.20
C VAL A 218 0.63 -3.28 2.71
N GLY A 219 0.28 -2.33 1.86
CA GLY A 219 0.24 -0.91 2.19
C GLY A 219 -0.90 -0.56 3.17
N TRP A 220 -0.58 0.22 4.19
CA TRP A 220 -1.48 0.60 5.30
C TRP A 220 -2.36 1.83 5.03
N LYS A 221 -2.12 2.57 3.95
CA LYS A 221 -2.85 3.82 3.64
C LYS A 221 -4.03 3.65 2.67
N CYS A 222 -4.22 2.48 2.10
CA CYS A 222 -5.24 2.18 1.08
C CYS A 222 -5.27 3.18 -0.10
N SER A 223 -4.14 3.85 -0.38
CA SER A 223 -4.08 4.92 -1.37
C SER A 223 -4.20 4.42 -2.81
N THR A 224 -3.74 3.21 -3.07
CA THR A 224 -3.86 2.55 -4.37
C THR A 224 -5.30 2.16 -4.65
N GLN A 225 -5.98 1.54 -3.69
CA GLN A 225 -7.40 1.15 -3.77
C GLN A 225 -8.29 2.38 -3.98
N ASN A 226 -8.07 3.44 -3.18
CA ASN A 226 -8.82 4.68 -3.33
C ASN A 226 -8.60 5.31 -4.73
N ALA A 227 -7.39 5.27 -5.28
CA ALA A 227 -7.16 5.75 -6.63
C ALA A 227 -7.85 4.87 -7.69
N LEU A 228 -7.83 3.55 -7.53
CA LEU A 228 -8.48 2.59 -8.43
C LEU A 228 -10.00 2.75 -8.49
N SER A 229 -10.65 3.09 -7.37
CA SER A 229 -12.10 3.31 -7.33
C SER A 229 -12.58 4.46 -8.24
N HIS A 230 -11.68 5.33 -8.72
CA HIS A 230 -12.00 6.40 -9.67
C HIS A 230 -12.00 5.99 -11.14
N PHE A 231 -11.68 4.72 -11.45
CA PHE A 231 -11.68 4.23 -12.83
C PHE A 231 -13.01 3.59 -13.28
N GLY A 232 -14.02 3.55 -12.42
CA GLY A 232 -15.38 3.12 -12.70
C GLY A 232 -15.56 1.60 -12.84
N ASN A 233 -16.77 1.10 -12.56
CA ASN A 233 -17.23 -0.29 -12.75
C ASN A 233 -16.47 -1.39 -11.97
N VAL A 234 -15.79 -1.04 -10.90
CA VAL A 234 -15.10 -2.01 -10.04
C VAL A 234 -15.55 -1.81 -8.60
N ASP A 235 -16.01 -2.86 -7.97
CA ASP A 235 -16.27 -2.96 -6.54
C ASP A 235 -15.05 -3.64 -5.90
N ILE A 236 -14.30 -2.88 -5.06
CA ILE A 236 -13.04 -3.30 -4.45
C ILE A 236 -13.23 -3.48 -2.94
#